data_3d746675b0666fe00fcdea3b95702c59
#
_entry.id   3d746675b0666fe00fcdea3b95702c59
#
_cell.length_a   1.000
_cell.length_b   1.000
_cell.length_c   1.000
_cell.angle_alpha   90.00
_cell.angle_beta   90.00
_cell.angle_gamma   90.00
#
_symmetry.space_group_name_H-M   'P 1'
#
loop_
_entity.id
_entity.type
_entity.pdbx_description
1 polymer ?
#
loop_
_entity_poly.entity_id
_entity_poly.type
_entity_poly.pdbx_seq_one_letter_code
_entity_poly.pdbx_strand_id
1 'polypeptide(L)'
;MLNRRSLLLTICFAAMTALGFFLGGVHERSLSWQADRRLLKEFDIRPAALPTYVSEADQQLSASGIRFEEATGSGVTFSYDNGPEQQFHLAETLGGGVGAIDFDSDTDFDLVFVDGGNPAEWPSNRTSRIELYRSEKNLRYSAVTSASGIEWTGYGHGCAVADVNNDGFDDMPVTGYQMSALYLNQGDGTFEEASSLRELAGDKWCATGCWSDLDADGDLDLYIACYADTPRSLPTPVCESGGVRIHCNPHSYRAVTDLLFENQGNGEFADRSESSGIAAYKEYGMGVVAADFDGNGTVEIFVANDGDRNLLFRQTSPWKYEEIALTSGVAFNGQGETMGSMGVACADFDRNGLLDLLTTNFSHESNALFHQVSNLTFVDTTQGTIMDRTSRSRVGWSAIPIDADCDRFIDLFVANGHVTQMPSEDWAQQSSLLRGCSEGFEEARDAGRWFDAPWHARGACQVDLNDDGLDDLVVSLIDTPAALLLNNSLAVGNRIQLHLIGTQSCRSAEGTLIEVETASGKTTHIMTRNAGYLSSKSSVITLGLGADKTIDRLRIHWPGGAIQDLGPIASGKSYTVIQGRQGLVN
;
A
#
# COMPACT_ATOMS: atom_id res chain seq x y z
N MET A 1 43.96 4.43 21.84
CA MET A 1 43.99 3.49 22.97
C MET A 1 42.63 2.86 23.06
N LEU A 2 42.45 1.73 22.37
CA LEU A 2 41.17 1.01 22.36
C LEU A 2 40.94 0.34 23.72
N ASN A 3 39.75 0.56 24.25
CA ASN A 3 39.35 0.14 25.59
C ASN A 3 39.19 -1.39 25.64
N ARG A 4 39.77 -2.05 26.67
CA ARG A 4 39.77 -3.52 26.84
C ARG A 4 38.39 -4.19 26.83
N ARG A 5 37.29 -3.43 26.98
CA ARG A 5 35.90 -3.93 26.91
C ARG A 5 35.44 -4.23 25.49
N SER A 6 35.90 -3.47 24.50
CA SER A 6 35.55 -3.71 23.07
C SER A 6 36.21 -4.96 22.50
N LEU A 7 37.39 -5.32 23.02
CA LEU A 7 38.12 -6.50 22.56
C LEU A 7 37.51 -7.82 23.08
N LEU A 8 36.89 -7.82 24.25
CA LEU A 8 36.22 -9.01 24.81
C LEU A 8 34.89 -9.33 24.11
N LEU A 9 34.11 -8.32 23.70
CA LEU A 9 32.88 -8.53 22.95
C LEU A 9 33.14 -9.12 21.54
N THR A 10 34.20 -8.67 20.87
CA THR A 10 34.56 -9.18 19.54
C THR A 10 35.09 -10.64 19.61
N ILE A 11 35.75 -11.03 20.70
CA ILE A 11 36.22 -12.42 20.87
C ILE A 11 35.08 -13.38 21.23
N CYS A 12 34.06 -12.93 21.97
CA CYS A 12 32.89 -13.75 22.28
C CYS A 12 32.02 -13.99 21.05
N PHE A 13 31.88 -13.01 20.13
CA PHE A 13 31.13 -13.16 18.90
C PHE A 13 31.82 -14.12 17.91
N ALA A 14 33.13 -14.08 17.80
CA ALA A 14 33.92 -14.99 16.95
C ALA A 14 33.93 -16.44 17.46
N ALA A 15 33.80 -16.65 18.77
CA ALA A 15 33.76 -18.00 19.38
C ALA A 15 32.40 -18.68 19.21
N MET A 16 31.28 -17.92 19.14
CA MET A 16 29.96 -18.48 18.90
C MET A 16 29.70 -18.85 17.43
N THR A 17 30.28 -18.14 16.48
CA THR A 17 30.22 -18.49 15.06
C THR A 17 31.08 -19.70 14.70
N ALA A 18 32.15 -19.98 15.40
CA ALA A 18 32.99 -21.17 15.15
C ALA A 18 32.41 -22.48 15.73
N LEU A 19 31.55 -22.43 16.74
CA LEU A 19 30.88 -23.62 17.30
C LEU A 19 29.65 -24.08 16.49
N GLY A 20 29.03 -23.19 15.70
CA GLY A 20 27.88 -23.52 14.85
C GLY A 20 28.22 -24.35 13.61
N PHE A 21 29.49 -24.39 13.19
CA PHE A 21 29.91 -25.11 11.98
C PHE A 21 30.35 -26.57 12.19
N PHE A 22 30.41 -27.06 13.43
CA PHE A 22 30.96 -28.40 13.71
C PHE A 22 29.96 -29.48 14.15
N LEU A 23 28.65 -29.16 14.24
CA LEU A 23 27.61 -30.11 14.61
C LEU A 23 26.48 -30.21 13.57
N GLY A 24 26.84 -30.38 12.32
CA GLY A 24 25.92 -30.79 11.27
C GLY A 24 25.64 -32.31 11.36
N GLY A 25 24.47 -32.64 11.81
CA GLY A 25 23.91 -33.97 11.72
C GLY A 25 23.52 -34.57 13.07
N VAL A 26 22.24 -34.63 13.37
CA VAL A 26 21.44 -35.67 14.04
C VAL A 26 20.18 -35.10 14.69
N HIS A 27 19.02 -35.50 14.15
CA HIS A 27 17.69 -35.68 14.75
C HIS A 27 17.03 -34.57 15.58
N GLU A 28 15.80 -34.24 15.11
CA GLU A 28 14.72 -33.57 15.82
C GLU A 28 14.59 -34.02 17.29
N ARG A 29 14.76 -33.10 18.22
CA ARG A 29 14.11 -33.08 19.52
C ARG A 29 13.96 -31.63 19.97
N SER A 30 12.72 -31.25 20.26
CA SER A 30 12.32 -30.02 20.90
C SER A 30 13.23 -29.65 22.08
N LEU A 31 14.02 -28.59 21.97
CA LEU A 31 14.72 -27.99 23.09
C LEU A 31 13.91 -26.79 23.58
N SER A 32 13.12 -27.02 24.64
CA SER A 32 12.58 -25.94 25.43
C SER A 32 13.73 -25.20 26.12
N TRP A 33 13.97 -23.95 25.73
CA TRP A 33 14.88 -23.06 26.44
C TRP A 33 14.22 -22.65 27.77
N GLN A 34 14.51 -23.35 28.84
CA GLN A 34 14.39 -22.82 30.18
C GLN A 34 15.69 -22.05 30.49
N ALA A 35 15.60 -20.71 30.41
CA ALA A 35 16.69 -19.85 30.87
C ALA A 35 16.97 -20.17 32.34
N ASP A 36 18.20 -20.60 32.64
CA ASP A 36 18.63 -20.89 34.00
C ASP A 36 18.71 -19.58 34.79
N ARG A 37 17.70 -19.35 35.63
CA ARG A 37 17.63 -18.17 36.51
C ARG A 37 18.80 -17.99 37.47
N ARG A 38 19.75 -18.89 37.50
CA ARG A 38 20.97 -18.78 38.34
C ARG A 38 22.03 -17.86 37.74
N LEU A 39 22.10 -17.72 36.41
CA LEU A 39 23.05 -16.83 35.74
C LEU A 39 22.70 -15.34 35.85
N LEU A 40 21.45 -15.00 36.12
CA LEU A 40 21.00 -13.61 36.28
C LEU A 40 21.31 -13.00 37.67
N LYS A 41 21.74 -13.80 38.63
CA LYS A 41 22.07 -13.32 39.97
C LYS A 41 23.56 -12.92 40.18
N GLU A 42 24.44 -13.28 39.25
CA GLU A 42 25.87 -12.92 39.34
C GLU A 42 26.23 -11.58 38.71
N PHE A 43 25.33 -11.04 37.91
CA PHE A 43 25.42 -9.66 37.39
C PHE A 43 24.27 -8.88 38.00
N ASP A 44 24.54 -7.93 38.88
CA ASP A 44 23.53 -7.03 39.48
C ASP A 44 22.95 -6.08 38.41
N ILE A 45 22.31 -6.66 37.40
CA ILE A 45 21.55 -5.97 36.37
C ILE A 45 20.10 -5.90 36.90
N ARG A 46 19.83 -4.87 37.68
CA ARG A 46 18.46 -4.49 37.97
C ARG A 46 17.87 -4.02 36.64
N PRO A 47 16.73 -4.58 36.16
CA PRO A 47 15.99 -3.93 35.09
C PRO A 47 15.69 -2.50 35.58
N ALA A 48 16.16 -1.50 34.83
CA ALA A 48 15.71 -0.14 35.05
C ALA A 48 14.18 -0.20 35.02
N ALA A 49 13.55 0.23 36.12
CA ALA A 49 12.10 0.40 36.12
C ALA A 49 11.78 1.30 34.94
N LEU A 50 11.05 0.79 33.97
CA LEU A 50 10.49 1.62 32.92
C LEU A 50 9.78 2.75 33.62
N PRO A 51 10.09 4.02 33.34
CA PRO A 51 9.36 5.11 33.95
C PRO A 51 7.90 4.93 33.59
N THR A 52 7.06 4.75 34.59
CA THR A 52 5.62 4.94 34.49
C THR A 52 5.40 6.43 34.24
N TYR A 53 5.59 6.84 33.00
CA TYR A 53 5.25 8.19 32.56
C TYR A 53 3.74 8.23 32.32
N VAL A 54 2.98 8.34 33.39
CA VAL A 54 1.63 8.92 33.33
C VAL A 54 1.88 10.41 33.58
N SER A 55 2.18 11.16 32.52
CA SER A 55 2.27 12.60 32.65
C SER A 55 0.86 13.18 32.70
N GLU A 56 0.66 14.18 33.59
CA GLU A 56 -0.52 15.04 33.58
C GLU A 56 -0.70 15.82 32.26
N ALA A 57 0.24 15.70 31.29
CA ALA A 57 0.14 16.20 29.93
C ALA A 57 -0.85 15.40 29.06
N ASP A 58 -1.22 14.16 29.42
CA ASP A 58 -2.23 13.37 28.70
C ASP A 58 -3.67 13.92 28.84
N GLN A 59 -3.90 14.96 29.63
CA GLN A 59 -5.23 15.58 29.82
C GLN A 59 -5.48 16.84 28.97
N GLN A 60 -4.51 17.29 28.18
CA GLN A 60 -4.70 18.37 27.19
C GLN A 60 -4.21 17.92 25.81
N LEU A 61 -4.66 16.77 25.34
CA LEU A 61 -4.59 16.46 23.93
C LEU A 61 -5.59 17.38 23.21
N SER A 62 -5.07 18.44 22.61
CA SER A 62 -5.82 19.27 21.67
C SER A 62 -6.36 18.34 20.57
N ALA A 63 -7.63 18.50 20.19
CA ALA A 63 -8.17 17.91 18.98
C ALA A 63 -7.13 18.08 17.86
N SER A 64 -6.78 17.01 17.15
CA SER A 64 -5.71 17.03 16.14
C SER A 64 -5.94 18.04 15.02
N GLY A 65 -7.16 18.54 14.88
CA GLY A 65 -7.60 19.41 13.79
C GLY A 65 -8.01 18.63 12.54
N ILE A 66 -7.54 17.38 12.37
CA ILE A 66 -7.93 16.50 11.27
C ILE A 66 -9.31 15.93 11.54
N ARG A 67 -10.19 16.05 10.55
CA ARG A 67 -11.56 15.56 10.68
C ARG A 67 -12.09 15.10 9.34
N PHE A 68 -12.71 13.92 9.34
CA PHE A 68 -13.45 13.38 8.21
C PHE A 68 -14.93 13.20 8.57
N GLU A 69 -15.80 13.39 7.58
CA GLU A 69 -17.22 13.21 7.72
C GLU A 69 -17.75 12.32 6.58
N GLU A 70 -18.52 11.29 6.92
CA GLU A 70 -19.08 10.38 5.93
C GLU A 70 -20.14 11.07 5.08
N ALA A 71 -19.98 11.03 3.76
CA ALA A 71 -20.94 11.55 2.80
C ALA A 71 -22.20 10.66 2.78
N THR A 72 -23.35 11.25 3.04
CA THR A 72 -24.62 10.53 3.02
C THR A 72 -25.40 10.79 1.74
N GLY A 73 -26.02 9.75 1.18
CA GLY A 73 -26.87 9.90 -0.01
C GLY A 73 -26.10 10.17 -1.31
N SER A 74 -24.84 9.74 -1.37
CA SER A 74 -23.98 9.85 -2.56
C SER A 74 -24.50 9.05 -3.76
N GLY A 75 -25.28 8.00 -3.55
CA GLY A 75 -25.70 7.06 -4.59
C GLY A 75 -24.77 5.86 -4.72
N VAL A 76 -23.61 5.86 -4.09
CA VAL A 76 -22.74 4.67 -4.00
C VAL A 76 -23.37 3.69 -3.01
N THR A 77 -23.65 2.48 -3.49
CA THR A 77 -24.31 1.42 -2.72
C THR A 77 -23.50 0.13 -2.74
N PHE A 78 -22.28 0.18 -3.31
CA PHE A 78 -21.40 -0.97 -3.38
C PHE A 78 -21.08 -1.49 -1.98
N SER A 79 -21.14 -2.79 -1.83
CA SER A 79 -20.70 -3.53 -0.64
C SER A 79 -19.99 -4.77 -1.15
N TYR A 80 -18.77 -5.00 -0.69
CA TYR A 80 -18.01 -6.17 -1.09
C TYR A 80 -18.67 -7.45 -0.59
N ASP A 81 -18.99 -8.37 -1.50
CA ASP A 81 -19.48 -9.71 -1.21
C ASP A 81 -18.29 -10.68 -1.19
N ASN A 82 -17.91 -11.20 -0.03
CA ASN A 82 -16.85 -12.17 0.10
C ASN A 82 -17.32 -13.63 0.00
N GLY A 83 -18.60 -13.85 -0.27
CA GLY A 83 -19.22 -15.16 -0.39
C GLY A 83 -20.00 -15.60 0.84
N PRO A 84 -20.69 -16.75 0.75
CA PRO A 84 -21.50 -17.23 1.86
C PRO A 84 -20.64 -17.60 3.06
N GLU A 85 -21.08 -17.16 4.22
CA GLU A 85 -20.44 -17.50 5.51
C GLU A 85 -20.20 -19.00 5.65
N GLN A 86 -19.09 -19.36 6.30
CA GLN A 86 -18.75 -20.72 6.76
C GLN A 86 -18.18 -21.69 5.69
N GLN A 87 -17.82 -21.25 4.50
CA GLN A 87 -17.03 -22.08 3.60
C GLN A 87 -15.55 -22.10 4.01
N PHE A 88 -15.06 -20.99 4.57
CA PHE A 88 -13.68 -20.84 5.04
C PHE A 88 -12.66 -20.98 3.90
N HIS A 89 -13.03 -20.48 2.72
CA HIS A 89 -12.10 -20.37 1.62
C HIS A 89 -11.17 -19.19 1.85
N LEU A 90 -9.87 -19.36 1.65
CA LEU A 90 -8.90 -18.30 1.96
C LEU A 90 -9.18 -17.00 1.17
N ALA A 91 -9.74 -17.08 -0.05
CA ALA A 91 -10.11 -15.90 -0.84
C ALA A 91 -11.13 -14.98 -0.13
N GLU A 92 -11.99 -15.53 0.73
CA GLU A 92 -13.00 -14.77 1.49
C GLU A 92 -12.37 -13.73 2.44
N THR A 93 -11.07 -13.86 2.77
CA THR A 93 -10.41 -13.02 3.76
C THR A 93 -9.86 -11.71 3.20
N LEU A 94 -9.53 -11.65 1.90
CA LEU A 94 -8.80 -10.53 1.30
C LEU A 94 -9.66 -9.29 1.10
N GLY A 95 -10.91 -9.44 0.69
CA GLY A 95 -11.79 -8.31 0.34
C GLY A 95 -11.46 -7.70 -1.02
N GLY A 96 -11.97 -6.51 -1.28
CA GLY A 96 -11.85 -5.81 -2.55
C GLY A 96 -11.26 -4.41 -2.44
N GLY A 97 -10.57 -4.01 -3.50
CA GLY A 97 -10.03 -2.68 -3.68
C GLY A 97 -11.03 -1.68 -4.25
N VAL A 98 -10.61 -0.43 -4.26
CA VAL A 98 -11.31 0.69 -4.87
C VAL A 98 -10.33 1.54 -5.69
N GLY A 99 -10.76 2.03 -6.85
CA GLY A 99 -9.98 2.92 -7.71
C GLY A 99 -10.69 4.25 -7.93
N ALA A 100 -9.92 5.34 -7.90
CA ALA A 100 -10.33 6.64 -8.40
C ALA A 100 -9.89 6.74 -9.87
N ILE A 101 -10.83 7.03 -10.77
CA ILE A 101 -10.64 7.05 -12.21
C ILE A 101 -11.41 8.21 -12.82
N ASP A 102 -10.87 8.91 -13.81
CA ASP A 102 -11.59 9.86 -14.66
C ASP A 102 -11.84 9.17 -16.02
N PHE A 103 -12.86 8.28 -16.07
CA PHE A 103 -13.02 7.40 -17.23
C PHE A 103 -13.68 8.10 -18.43
N ASP A 104 -14.41 9.20 -18.24
CA ASP A 104 -15.05 9.96 -19.32
C ASP A 104 -14.38 11.32 -19.59
N SER A 105 -13.25 11.59 -18.94
CA SER A 105 -12.39 12.78 -19.11
C SER A 105 -13.12 14.10 -18.85
N ASP A 106 -14.05 14.11 -17.91
CA ASP A 106 -14.75 15.32 -17.49
C ASP A 106 -14.09 16.04 -16.32
N THR A 107 -12.96 15.52 -15.81
CA THR A 107 -12.13 15.98 -14.70
C THR A 107 -12.68 15.71 -13.30
N ASP A 108 -13.89 15.20 -13.19
CA ASP A 108 -14.46 14.75 -11.92
C ASP A 108 -14.08 13.26 -11.71
N PHE A 109 -13.56 12.91 -10.54
CA PHE A 109 -13.18 11.52 -10.31
C PHE A 109 -14.40 10.61 -10.12
N ASP A 110 -14.41 9.55 -10.90
CA ASP A 110 -15.31 8.41 -10.81
C ASP A 110 -14.73 7.35 -9.87
N LEU A 111 -15.58 6.39 -9.49
CA LEU A 111 -15.17 5.33 -8.57
C LEU A 111 -15.40 3.95 -9.19
N VAL A 112 -14.39 3.10 -9.09
CA VAL A 112 -14.50 1.70 -9.47
C VAL A 112 -14.27 0.81 -8.25
N PHE A 113 -15.14 -0.18 -8.06
CA PHE A 113 -15.05 -1.19 -7.01
C PHE A 113 -14.99 -2.58 -7.62
N VAL A 114 -14.14 -3.43 -7.05
CA VAL A 114 -13.96 -4.81 -7.47
C VAL A 114 -14.61 -5.73 -6.45
N ASP A 115 -15.54 -6.59 -6.89
CA ASP A 115 -16.35 -7.46 -6.05
C ASP A 115 -15.86 -8.92 -6.09
N GLY A 116 -16.03 -9.65 -4.99
CA GLY A 116 -15.69 -11.05 -4.82
C GLY A 116 -16.78 -11.99 -5.32
N GLY A 117 -17.75 -12.28 -4.48
CA GLY A 117 -18.81 -13.26 -4.73
C GLY A 117 -18.53 -14.63 -4.10
N ASN A 118 -19.14 -15.69 -4.62
CA ASN A 118 -18.98 -17.03 -4.05
C ASN A 118 -17.82 -17.81 -4.71
N PRO A 119 -16.68 -18.01 -4.05
CA PRO A 119 -15.53 -18.70 -4.65
C PRO A 119 -15.81 -20.16 -4.99
N ALA A 120 -16.76 -20.83 -4.33
CA ALA A 120 -17.13 -22.20 -4.61
C ALA A 120 -17.99 -22.37 -5.88
N GLU A 121 -18.64 -21.32 -6.34
CA GLU A 121 -19.47 -21.31 -7.54
C GLU A 121 -18.71 -20.87 -8.80
N TRP A 122 -17.50 -20.35 -8.62
CA TRP A 122 -16.67 -19.92 -9.73
C TRP A 122 -16.12 -21.13 -10.54
N PRO A 123 -16.07 -21.14 -11.87
CA PRO A 123 -16.51 -20.08 -12.80
C PRO A 123 -17.96 -20.21 -13.25
N SER A 124 -18.78 -21.05 -12.64
CA SER A 124 -20.12 -21.38 -13.11
C SER A 124 -21.20 -20.35 -12.76
N ASN A 125 -20.97 -19.53 -11.73
CA ASN A 125 -21.89 -18.46 -11.31
C ASN A 125 -21.27 -17.08 -11.57
N ARG A 126 -21.99 -16.23 -12.31
CA ARG A 126 -21.57 -14.88 -12.71
C ARG A 126 -22.10 -13.82 -11.75
N THR A 127 -21.93 -14.03 -10.44
CA THR A 127 -22.46 -13.10 -9.44
C THR A 127 -21.48 -12.02 -9.02
N SER A 128 -20.19 -12.25 -9.22
CA SER A 128 -19.18 -11.21 -8.96
C SER A 128 -19.13 -10.19 -10.08
N ARG A 129 -18.82 -8.96 -9.74
CA ARG A 129 -18.86 -7.83 -10.67
C ARG A 129 -17.84 -6.77 -10.31
N ILE A 130 -17.54 -5.96 -11.29
CA ILE A 130 -16.92 -4.67 -11.07
C ILE A 130 -18.08 -3.68 -11.06
N GLU A 131 -18.10 -2.75 -10.12
CA GLU A 131 -19.06 -1.64 -10.15
C GLU A 131 -18.33 -0.33 -10.45
N LEU A 132 -18.71 0.28 -11.59
CA LEU A 132 -18.26 1.60 -12.00
C LEU A 132 -19.34 2.62 -11.69
N TYR A 133 -18.98 3.65 -10.92
CA TYR A 133 -19.85 4.76 -10.54
C TYR A 133 -19.33 6.04 -11.15
N ARG A 134 -20.13 6.67 -12.01
CA ARG A 134 -19.84 7.97 -12.59
C ARG A 134 -20.20 9.09 -11.61
N SER A 135 -19.32 10.07 -11.47
CA SER A 135 -19.58 11.32 -10.76
C SER A 135 -20.65 12.14 -11.51
N GLU A 136 -21.66 12.58 -10.79
CA GLU A 136 -22.72 13.48 -11.31
C GLU A 136 -22.59 14.87 -10.69
N LYS A 137 -21.42 15.19 -10.13
CA LYS A 137 -21.09 16.38 -9.34
C LYS A 137 -21.81 16.47 -7.99
N ASN A 138 -21.31 17.35 -7.14
CA ASN A 138 -21.87 17.57 -5.80
C ASN A 138 -22.03 16.26 -5.00
N LEU A 139 -21.03 15.40 -5.01
CA LEU A 139 -21.00 14.13 -4.29
C LEU A 139 -22.16 13.18 -4.65
N ARG A 140 -22.59 13.21 -5.89
CA ARG A 140 -23.60 12.30 -6.42
C ARG A 140 -22.95 11.36 -7.41
N TYR A 141 -23.26 10.09 -7.31
CA TYR A 141 -22.72 9.03 -8.15
C TYR A 141 -23.86 8.17 -8.73
N SER A 142 -23.69 7.72 -9.95
CA SER A 142 -24.62 6.80 -10.62
C SER A 142 -23.87 5.56 -11.12
N ALA A 143 -24.41 4.37 -10.85
CA ALA A 143 -23.85 3.12 -11.35
C ALA A 143 -24.00 3.04 -12.88
N VAL A 144 -22.87 2.91 -13.60
CA VAL A 144 -22.84 2.91 -15.09
C VAL A 144 -22.22 1.65 -15.68
N THR A 145 -21.86 0.66 -14.87
CA THR A 145 -21.18 -0.57 -15.30
C THR A 145 -21.83 -1.25 -16.50
N SER A 146 -23.16 -1.35 -16.52
CA SER A 146 -23.87 -1.99 -17.63
C SER A 146 -23.78 -1.23 -18.95
N ALA A 147 -23.49 0.06 -18.90
CA ALA A 147 -23.32 0.91 -20.09
C ALA A 147 -21.86 0.99 -20.52
N SER A 148 -20.91 0.68 -19.62
CA SER A 148 -19.47 0.81 -19.88
C SER A 148 -18.86 -0.38 -20.63
N GLY A 149 -19.58 -1.47 -20.85
CA GLY A 149 -19.05 -2.65 -21.55
C GLY A 149 -18.17 -3.56 -20.70
N ILE A 150 -18.02 -3.27 -19.41
CA ILE A 150 -17.24 -4.12 -18.51
C ILE A 150 -17.99 -5.41 -18.21
N GLU A 151 -17.42 -6.55 -18.59
CA GLU A 151 -17.97 -7.88 -18.33
C GLU A 151 -17.00 -8.73 -17.51
N TRP A 152 -16.96 -8.53 -16.19
CA TRP A 152 -16.18 -9.34 -15.26
C TRP A 152 -16.99 -10.52 -14.74
N THR A 153 -16.35 -11.70 -14.65
CA THR A 153 -16.99 -12.93 -14.17
C THR A 153 -16.12 -13.69 -13.16
N GLY A 154 -15.04 -13.07 -12.67
CA GLY A 154 -14.09 -13.65 -11.72
C GLY A 154 -14.42 -13.31 -10.27
N TYR A 155 -13.72 -13.92 -9.33
CA TYR A 155 -13.67 -13.47 -7.94
C TYR A 155 -12.59 -12.41 -7.83
N GLY A 156 -13.00 -11.15 -7.73
CA GLY A 156 -12.10 -10.01 -7.84
C GLY A 156 -11.52 -9.57 -6.50
N HIS A 157 -10.36 -8.94 -6.56
CA HIS A 157 -9.69 -8.35 -5.43
C HIS A 157 -9.24 -6.91 -5.70
N GLY A 158 -8.27 -6.71 -6.58
CA GLY A 158 -7.63 -5.42 -6.78
C GLY A 158 -7.95 -4.76 -8.11
N CYS A 159 -7.78 -3.44 -8.13
CA CYS A 159 -7.69 -2.66 -9.35
C CYS A 159 -6.45 -1.74 -9.29
N ALA A 160 -5.82 -1.51 -10.44
CA ALA A 160 -4.70 -0.60 -10.57
C ALA A 160 -4.92 0.28 -11.80
N VAL A 161 -5.46 1.47 -11.58
CA VAL A 161 -5.83 2.40 -12.66
C VAL A 161 -4.58 3.10 -13.22
N ALA A 162 -4.42 3.12 -14.55
CA ALA A 162 -3.37 3.87 -15.24
C ALA A 162 -3.70 4.01 -16.73
N ASP A 163 -3.10 4.99 -17.42
CA ASP A 163 -3.11 5.11 -18.89
C ASP A 163 -2.00 4.21 -19.45
N VAL A 164 -2.34 2.93 -19.74
CA VAL A 164 -1.32 1.91 -20.08
C VAL A 164 -0.89 1.93 -21.55
N ASN A 165 -1.67 2.57 -22.41
CA ASN A 165 -1.39 2.70 -23.83
C ASN A 165 -1.00 4.14 -24.25
N ASN A 166 -0.84 5.04 -23.26
CA ASN A 166 -0.49 6.45 -23.44
C ASN A 166 -1.45 7.24 -24.35
N ASP A 167 -2.75 6.84 -24.43
CA ASP A 167 -3.75 7.51 -25.25
C ASP A 167 -4.45 8.68 -24.53
N GLY A 168 -4.24 8.81 -23.22
CA GLY A 168 -4.78 9.88 -22.39
C GLY A 168 -6.05 9.52 -21.64
N PHE A 169 -6.51 8.28 -21.74
CA PHE A 169 -7.64 7.75 -20.99
C PHE A 169 -7.16 6.72 -19.98
N ASP A 170 -7.75 6.76 -18.79
CA ASP A 170 -7.41 5.80 -17.73
C ASP A 170 -7.95 4.41 -18.06
N ASP A 171 -7.07 3.42 -18.06
CA ASP A 171 -7.38 2.00 -18.22
C ASP A 171 -7.46 1.30 -16.85
N MET A 172 -8.00 0.09 -16.82
CA MET A 172 -8.29 -0.61 -15.59
C MET A 172 -7.90 -2.09 -15.65
N PRO A 173 -6.75 -2.50 -15.15
CA PRO A 173 -6.50 -3.90 -14.82
C PRO A 173 -7.22 -4.28 -13.52
N VAL A 174 -7.72 -5.50 -13.50
CA VAL A 174 -8.38 -6.12 -12.35
C VAL A 174 -7.66 -7.42 -12.03
N THR A 175 -7.28 -7.57 -10.77
CA THR A 175 -6.69 -8.79 -10.25
C THR A 175 -7.71 -9.56 -9.40
N GLY A 176 -7.51 -10.87 -9.29
CA GLY A 176 -8.44 -11.67 -8.50
C GLY A 176 -7.99 -13.12 -8.33
N TYR A 177 -8.89 -13.89 -7.75
CA TYR A 177 -8.69 -15.29 -7.48
C TYR A 177 -8.70 -16.09 -8.78
N GLN A 178 -7.50 -16.51 -9.20
CA GLN A 178 -7.26 -17.33 -10.40
C GLN A 178 -7.77 -16.70 -11.71
N MET A 179 -7.85 -15.39 -11.77
CA MET A 179 -8.16 -14.64 -12.97
C MET A 179 -7.70 -13.19 -12.83
N SER A 180 -7.13 -12.64 -13.91
CA SER A 180 -6.86 -11.21 -14.05
C SER A 180 -7.33 -10.74 -15.43
N ALA A 181 -7.68 -9.48 -15.57
CA ALA A 181 -8.11 -8.89 -16.84
C ALA A 181 -7.62 -7.44 -16.94
N LEU A 182 -7.48 -6.94 -18.16
CA LEU A 182 -7.22 -5.53 -18.45
C LEU A 182 -8.37 -5.00 -19.30
N TYR A 183 -8.96 -3.91 -18.88
CA TYR A 183 -9.99 -3.16 -19.60
C TYR A 183 -9.40 -1.87 -20.13
N LEU A 184 -9.30 -1.74 -21.44
CA LEU A 184 -8.84 -0.53 -22.13
C LEU A 184 -10.00 0.42 -22.36
N ASN A 185 -9.85 1.66 -21.92
CA ASN A 185 -10.82 2.73 -22.12
C ASN A 185 -10.81 3.18 -23.58
N GLN A 186 -11.99 3.26 -24.20
CA GLN A 186 -12.14 3.61 -25.62
C GLN A 186 -12.33 5.12 -25.85
N GLY A 187 -12.29 5.94 -24.77
CA GLY A 187 -12.45 7.40 -24.83
C GLY A 187 -13.88 7.86 -25.13
N ASP A 188 -14.85 6.97 -25.13
CA ASP A 188 -16.28 7.26 -25.34
C ASP A 188 -17.15 6.84 -24.15
N GLY A 189 -16.51 6.55 -23.00
CA GLY A 189 -17.13 6.07 -21.78
C GLY A 189 -17.35 4.56 -21.74
N THR A 190 -16.76 3.81 -22.70
CA THR A 190 -16.79 2.35 -22.73
C THR A 190 -15.41 1.74 -22.61
N PHE A 191 -15.37 0.46 -22.20
CA PHE A 191 -14.15 -0.31 -22.07
C PHE A 191 -14.19 -1.57 -22.93
N GLU A 192 -13.03 -1.98 -23.44
CA GLU A 192 -12.82 -3.24 -24.15
C GLU A 192 -11.78 -4.09 -23.38
N GLU A 193 -12.07 -5.38 -23.18
CA GLU A 193 -11.13 -6.27 -22.53
C GLU A 193 -9.96 -6.64 -23.47
N ALA A 194 -8.74 -6.30 -23.06
CA ALA A 194 -7.52 -6.80 -23.70
C ALA A 194 -7.22 -8.22 -23.19
N SER A 195 -7.18 -9.21 -24.07
CA SER A 195 -7.04 -10.63 -23.69
C SER A 195 -5.64 -10.98 -23.16
N SER A 196 -4.62 -10.19 -23.46
CA SER A 196 -3.22 -10.48 -23.16
C SER A 196 -2.96 -10.73 -21.68
N LEU A 197 -3.45 -9.88 -20.79
CA LEU A 197 -3.24 -10.03 -19.35
C LEU A 197 -3.88 -11.32 -18.81
N ARG A 198 -5.10 -11.64 -19.25
CA ARG A 198 -5.80 -12.87 -18.87
C ARG A 198 -5.02 -14.12 -19.27
N GLU A 199 -4.48 -14.14 -20.49
CA GLU A 199 -3.71 -15.27 -21.02
C GLU A 199 -2.39 -15.47 -20.28
N LEU A 200 -1.67 -14.38 -19.99
CA LEU A 200 -0.36 -14.40 -19.33
C LEU A 200 -0.45 -14.69 -17.82
N ALA A 201 -1.39 -14.08 -17.12
CA ALA A 201 -1.59 -14.33 -15.68
C ALA A 201 -2.14 -15.75 -15.42
N GLY A 202 -2.91 -16.29 -16.36
CA GLY A 202 -3.46 -17.65 -16.29
C GLY A 202 -4.33 -17.86 -15.04
N ASP A 203 -4.13 -19.01 -14.40
CA ASP A 203 -4.89 -19.44 -13.21
C ASP A 203 -4.23 -19.01 -11.88
N LYS A 204 -3.33 -18.03 -11.88
CA LYS A 204 -2.72 -17.57 -10.64
C LYS A 204 -3.69 -16.71 -9.82
N TRP A 205 -3.61 -16.85 -8.52
CA TRP A 205 -4.28 -15.94 -7.61
C TRP A 205 -3.43 -14.69 -7.42
N CYS A 206 -3.85 -13.60 -8.03
CA CYS A 206 -3.16 -12.32 -8.02
C CYS A 206 -3.88 -11.36 -7.06
N ALA A 207 -3.12 -10.67 -6.20
CA ALA A 207 -3.61 -9.70 -5.25
C ALA A 207 -3.49 -8.28 -5.83
N THR A 208 -2.33 -7.65 -5.74
CA THR A 208 -2.12 -6.25 -6.09
C THR A 208 -1.28 -6.11 -7.36
N GLY A 209 -1.75 -5.31 -8.31
CA GLY A 209 -0.97 -4.86 -9.47
C GLY A 209 -0.28 -3.51 -9.19
N CYS A 210 0.91 -3.30 -9.73
CA CYS A 210 1.67 -2.06 -9.64
C CYS A 210 2.22 -1.68 -11.00
N TRP A 211 1.90 -0.48 -11.44
CA TRP A 211 2.41 0.10 -12.68
C TRP A 211 3.68 0.90 -12.43
N SER A 212 4.65 0.77 -13.32
CA SER A 212 5.83 1.62 -13.38
C SER A 212 6.52 1.45 -14.72
N ASP A 213 7.20 2.48 -15.21
CA ASP A 213 8.10 2.42 -16.38
C ASP A 213 9.42 1.79 -15.93
N LEU A 214 9.53 0.45 -16.05
CA LEU A 214 10.63 -0.33 -15.46
C LEU A 214 11.89 -0.39 -16.33
N ASP A 215 11.78 -0.10 -17.62
CA ASP A 215 12.94 -0.09 -18.53
C ASP A 215 13.23 1.29 -19.14
N ALA A 216 12.49 2.31 -18.72
CA ALA A 216 12.62 3.70 -19.11
C ALA A 216 12.35 3.94 -20.61
N ASP A 217 11.42 3.18 -21.20
CA ASP A 217 11.00 3.36 -22.60
C ASP A 217 9.80 4.30 -22.76
N GLY A 218 9.13 4.65 -21.65
CA GLY A 218 7.99 5.56 -21.59
C GLY A 218 6.64 4.86 -21.57
N ASP A 219 6.58 3.55 -21.62
CA ASP A 219 5.38 2.75 -21.45
C ASP A 219 5.30 2.20 -20.02
N LEU A 220 4.09 2.00 -19.50
CA LEU A 220 3.91 1.45 -18.16
C LEU A 220 3.94 -0.07 -18.18
N ASP A 221 4.90 -0.64 -17.45
CA ASP A 221 5.02 -2.06 -17.22
C ASP A 221 4.24 -2.48 -15.97
N LEU A 222 3.94 -3.77 -15.84
CA LEU A 222 3.10 -4.28 -14.77
C LEU A 222 3.82 -5.34 -13.92
N TYR A 223 3.94 -5.04 -12.63
CA TYR A 223 4.25 -6.04 -11.61
C TYR A 223 2.95 -6.48 -10.91
N ILE A 224 2.78 -7.79 -10.68
CA ILE A 224 1.63 -8.32 -9.95
C ILE A 224 2.12 -9.20 -8.81
N ALA A 225 1.80 -8.81 -7.58
CA ALA A 225 1.98 -9.66 -6.40
C ALA A 225 0.96 -10.80 -6.43
N CYS A 226 1.44 -12.03 -6.33
CA CYS A 226 0.61 -13.25 -6.35
C CYS A 226 0.70 -13.95 -5.00
N TYR A 227 -0.42 -14.57 -4.57
CA TYR A 227 -0.57 -14.99 -3.19
C TYR A 227 -0.34 -16.49 -2.97
N ALA A 228 -1.30 -17.32 -3.34
CA ALA A 228 -1.24 -18.74 -3.00
C ALA A 228 -1.86 -19.65 -4.08
N ASP A 229 -1.35 -20.86 -4.20
CA ASP A 229 -1.95 -21.93 -4.99
C ASP A 229 -3.00 -22.66 -4.16
N THR A 230 -4.25 -22.22 -4.29
CA THR A 230 -5.40 -22.81 -3.60
C THR A 230 -6.24 -23.62 -4.56
N PRO A 231 -6.77 -24.80 -4.15
CA PRO A 231 -7.59 -25.61 -5.05
C PRO A 231 -8.92 -24.91 -5.35
N ARG A 232 -9.33 -24.94 -6.61
CA ARG A 232 -10.66 -24.43 -7.05
C ARG A 232 -11.82 -25.24 -6.45
N SER A 233 -11.58 -26.51 -6.12
CA SER A 233 -12.60 -27.40 -5.61
C SER A 233 -12.44 -27.63 -4.11
N LEU A 234 -13.52 -27.46 -3.37
CA LEU A 234 -13.62 -27.92 -1.99
C LEU A 234 -13.43 -29.45 -1.89
N PRO A 235 -12.91 -29.98 -0.78
CA PRO A 235 -12.81 -29.30 0.51
C PRO A 235 -11.50 -28.52 0.70
N THR A 236 -11.61 -27.30 1.22
CA THR A 236 -10.48 -26.56 1.75
C THR A 236 -9.90 -27.28 2.98
N PRO A 237 -8.62 -27.09 3.32
CA PRO A 237 -8.10 -27.54 4.60
C PRO A 237 -9.01 -27.11 5.76
N VAL A 238 -9.11 -27.94 6.81
CA VAL A 238 -9.89 -27.61 8.00
C VAL A 238 -8.95 -27.12 9.08
N CYS A 239 -9.09 -25.84 9.44
CA CYS A 239 -8.34 -25.20 10.52
C CYS A 239 -9.27 -24.80 11.64
N GLU A 240 -8.79 -24.94 12.89
CA GLU A 240 -9.57 -24.64 14.09
C GLU A 240 -8.72 -23.89 15.12
N SER A 241 -9.34 -22.95 15.81
CA SER A 241 -8.78 -22.28 16.98
C SER A 241 -9.79 -22.32 18.12
N GLY A 242 -9.36 -22.83 19.28
CA GLY A 242 -10.27 -22.96 20.45
C GLY A 242 -11.51 -23.84 20.22
N GLY A 243 -11.47 -24.78 19.25
CA GLY A 243 -12.61 -25.61 18.86
C GLY A 243 -13.62 -24.93 17.93
N VAL A 244 -13.29 -23.77 17.41
CA VAL A 244 -14.06 -23.04 16.39
C VAL A 244 -13.33 -23.14 15.07
N ARG A 245 -14.05 -23.43 13.97
CA ARG A 245 -13.50 -23.45 12.63
C ARG A 245 -13.11 -22.01 12.22
N ILE A 246 -11.93 -21.86 11.64
CA ILE A 246 -11.38 -20.58 11.17
C ILE A 246 -10.83 -20.73 9.76
N HIS A 247 -10.56 -19.61 9.07
CA HIS A 247 -9.78 -19.62 7.84
C HIS A 247 -8.37 -20.14 8.14
N CYS A 248 -7.85 -20.94 7.21
CA CYS A 248 -6.49 -21.44 7.33
C CYS A 248 -5.47 -20.33 7.07
N ASN A 249 -4.34 -20.40 7.76
CA ASN A 249 -3.18 -19.56 7.49
C ASN A 249 -2.67 -19.82 6.05
N PRO A 250 -2.14 -18.82 5.32
CA PRO A 250 -1.61 -18.97 3.98
C PRO A 250 -0.59 -20.10 3.83
N HIS A 251 0.23 -20.37 4.83
CA HIS A 251 1.17 -21.48 4.86
C HIS A 251 0.53 -22.89 4.80
N SER A 252 -0.79 -22.98 4.89
CA SER A 252 -1.52 -24.22 4.60
C SER A 252 -1.59 -24.54 3.10
N TYR A 253 -1.19 -23.61 2.27
CA TYR A 253 -1.16 -23.67 0.81
C TYR A 253 0.26 -23.42 0.31
N ARG A 254 0.50 -23.56 -0.99
CA ARG A 254 1.80 -23.24 -1.58
C ARG A 254 1.83 -21.77 -1.99
N ALA A 255 2.90 -21.10 -1.67
CA ALA A 255 3.18 -19.79 -2.25
C ALA A 255 3.45 -19.90 -3.75
N VAL A 256 3.10 -18.88 -4.50
CA VAL A 256 3.31 -18.82 -5.95
C VAL A 256 4.28 -17.69 -6.30
N THR A 257 4.81 -17.73 -7.53
CA THR A 257 5.67 -16.67 -8.04
C THR A 257 4.85 -15.46 -8.44
N ASP A 258 5.35 -14.29 -8.15
CA ASP A 258 4.85 -13.03 -8.72
C ASP A 258 5.03 -12.98 -10.24
N LEU A 259 4.39 -12.00 -10.87
CA LEU A 259 4.41 -11.79 -12.30
C LEU A 259 5.02 -10.43 -12.64
N LEU A 260 5.81 -10.40 -13.69
CA LEU A 260 6.40 -9.20 -14.26
C LEU A 260 6.15 -9.18 -15.78
N PHE A 261 5.47 -8.15 -16.24
CA PHE A 261 5.09 -7.99 -17.63
C PHE A 261 5.65 -6.70 -18.20
N GLU A 262 6.40 -6.81 -19.30
CA GLU A 262 6.81 -5.69 -20.13
C GLU A 262 5.69 -5.31 -21.07
N ASN A 263 5.31 -4.06 -21.09
CA ASN A 263 4.37 -3.50 -22.05
C ASN A 263 5.01 -3.42 -23.44
N GLN A 264 4.32 -3.90 -24.46
CA GLN A 264 4.76 -3.83 -25.85
C GLN A 264 4.04 -2.72 -26.63
N GLY A 265 3.32 -1.84 -25.91
CA GLY A 265 2.35 -0.91 -26.46
C GLY A 265 1.00 -1.59 -26.79
N ASN A 266 -0.05 -0.80 -26.94
CA ASN A 266 -1.40 -1.23 -27.30
C ASN A 266 -2.05 -2.28 -26.35
N GLY A 267 -1.64 -2.34 -25.08
CA GLY A 267 -2.17 -3.32 -24.13
C GLY A 267 -1.69 -4.76 -24.35
N GLU A 268 -0.67 -4.98 -25.16
CA GLU A 268 0.01 -6.26 -25.31
C GLU A 268 1.22 -6.34 -24.39
N PHE A 269 1.44 -7.50 -23.76
CA PHE A 269 2.50 -7.70 -22.78
C PHE A 269 3.39 -8.89 -23.12
N ALA A 270 4.67 -8.80 -22.72
CA ALA A 270 5.62 -9.90 -22.74
C ALA A 270 5.92 -10.33 -21.29
N ASP A 271 5.82 -11.63 -20.99
CA ASP A 271 6.18 -12.17 -19.68
C ASP A 271 7.70 -12.13 -19.46
N ARG A 272 8.11 -11.36 -18.45
CA ARG A 272 9.50 -11.21 -18.01
C ARG A 272 9.79 -11.93 -16.68
N SER A 273 8.80 -12.55 -16.05
CA SER A 273 8.89 -13.12 -14.70
C SER A 273 10.09 -14.07 -14.53
N GLU A 274 10.23 -15.07 -15.40
CA GLU A 274 11.34 -16.01 -15.36
C GLU A 274 12.66 -15.37 -15.79
N SER A 275 12.63 -14.58 -16.87
CA SER A 275 13.84 -14.00 -17.45
C SER A 275 14.45 -12.91 -16.56
N SER A 276 13.66 -12.24 -15.73
CA SER A 276 14.11 -11.18 -14.80
C SER A 276 14.80 -11.71 -13.55
N GLY A 277 14.53 -12.96 -13.17
CA GLY A 277 14.98 -13.58 -11.93
C GLY A 277 13.96 -13.49 -10.78
N ILE A 278 12.85 -12.73 -10.94
CA ILE A 278 11.81 -12.58 -9.92
C ILE A 278 11.13 -13.92 -9.62
N ALA A 279 10.88 -14.76 -10.62
CA ALA A 279 10.24 -16.06 -10.45
C ALA A 279 11.05 -17.08 -9.61
N ALA A 280 12.28 -16.75 -9.20
CA ALA A 280 13.04 -17.58 -8.26
C ALA A 280 12.48 -17.50 -6.82
N TYR A 281 11.67 -16.48 -6.51
CA TYR A 281 11.09 -16.21 -5.20
C TYR A 281 9.61 -16.59 -5.19
N LYS A 282 9.18 -17.23 -4.10
CA LYS A 282 7.82 -17.75 -3.93
C LYS A 282 7.38 -17.49 -2.51
N GLU A 283 6.89 -16.31 -2.29
CA GLU A 283 6.34 -15.86 -1.04
C GLU A 283 4.84 -15.55 -1.22
N TYR A 284 4.12 -15.17 -0.17
CA TYR A 284 2.68 -14.86 -0.23
C TYR A 284 2.50 -13.36 -0.49
N GLY A 285 2.70 -12.93 -1.73
CA GLY A 285 2.65 -11.51 -2.14
C GLY A 285 1.28 -10.88 -1.98
N MET A 286 1.22 -9.72 -1.34
CA MET A 286 -0.01 -8.97 -1.07
C MET A 286 0.05 -7.53 -1.55
N GLY A 287 0.97 -6.74 -1.01
CA GLY A 287 1.17 -5.34 -1.36
C GLY A 287 2.44 -5.14 -2.18
N VAL A 288 2.45 -4.16 -3.06
CA VAL A 288 3.61 -3.83 -3.89
C VAL A 288 3.72 -2.33 -4.11
N VAL A 289 4.93 -1.83 -4.15
CA VAL A 289 5.26 -0.47 -4.58
C VAL A 289 6.54 -0.50 -5.40
N ALA A 290 6.56 0.31 -6.47
CA ALA A 290 7.71 0.51 -7.34
C ALA A 290 8.14 1.98 -7.31
N ALA A 291 9.42 2.24 -7.05
CA ALA A 291 9.99 3.58 -6.98
C ALA A 291 11.51 3.54 -7.19
N ASP A 292 12.06 4.65 -7.64
CA ASP A 292 13.52 4.88 -7.64
C ASP A 292 13.93 5.33 -6.23
N PHE A 293 14.24 4.36 -5.34
CA PHE A 293 14.55 4.63 -3.94
C PHE A 293 15.95 5.20 -3.74
N ASP A 294 16.87 5.02 -4.66
CA ASP A 294 18.24 5.48 -4.52
C ASP A 294 18.62 6.65 -5.45
N GLY A 295 17.68 7.12 -6.26
CA GLY A 295 17.85 8.26 -7.15
C GLY A 295 18.77 8.00 -8.34
N ASN A 296 18.95 6.74 -8.73
CA ASN A 296 19.85 6.36 -9.81
C ASN A 296 19.18 6.32 -11.19
N GLY A 297 17.85 6.51 -11.25
CA GLY A 297 17.04 6.49 -12.47
C GLY A 297 16.55 5.10 -12.86
N THR A 298 16.80 4.08 -12.05
CA THR A 298 16.19 2.75 -12.19
C THR A 298 15.19 2.51 -11.06
N VAL A 299 14.17 1.69 -11.31
CA VAL A 299 13.08 1.46 -10.37
C VAL A 299 13.34 0.18 -9.57
N GLU A 300 13.28 0.28 -8.24
CA GLU A 300 13.21 -0.84 -7.34
C GLU A 300 11.76 -1.24 -7.08
N ILE A 301 11.54 -2.52 -6.77
CA ILE A 301 10.21 -3.08 -6.48
C ILE A 301 10.21 -3.68 -5.09
N PHE A 302 9.42 -3.12 -4.17
CA PHE A 302 9.20 -3.67 -2.83
C PHE A 302 7.89 -4.46 -2.81
N VAL A 303 7.94 -5.68 -2.24
CA VAL A 303 6.78 -6.58 -2.11
C VAL A 303 6.59 -6.96 -0.65
N ALA A 304 5.42 -6.65 -0.12
CA ALA A 304 4.97 -7.08 1.19
C ALA A 304 4.37 -8.48 1.11
N ASN A 305 4.83 -9.39 1.98
CA ASN A 305 4.43 -10.80 1.97
C ASN A 305 3.78 -11.20 3.29
N ASP A 306 2.65 -11.92 3.20
CA ASP A 306 1.86 -12.35 4.36
C ASP A 306 2.49 -13.57 5.05
N GLY A 307 3.11 -13.34 6.21
CA GLY A 307 3.73 -14.36 7.04
C GLY A 307 5.13 -14.81 6.57
N ASP A 308 5.61 -14.32 5.44
CA ASP A 308 6.95 -14.55 4.93
C ASP A 308 7.78 -13.25 4.96
N ARG A 309 9.07 -13.35 4.54
CA ARG A 309 9.91 -12.17 4.43
C ARG A 309 9.42 -11.26 3.30
N ASN A 310 9.50 -9.97 3.50
CA ASN A 310 9.31 -9.01 2.42
C ASN A 310 10.46 -9.11 1.41
N LEU A 311 10.21 -8.72 0.16
CA LEU A 311 11.20 -8.69 -0.92
C LEU A 311 11.47 -7.25 -1.36
N LEU A 312 12.71 -6.98 -1.75
CA LEU A 312 13.10 -5.73 -2.42
C LEU A 312 13.99 -6.08 -3.60
N PHE A 313 13.47 -5.85 -4.78
CA PHE A 313 14.16 -6.12 -6.04
C PHE A 313 14.84 -4.86 -6.55
N ARG A 314 16.18 -4.90 -6.69
CA ARG A 314 16.97 -3.84 -7.32
C ARG A 314 17.27 -4.22 -8.77
N GLN A 315 17.04 -3.32 -9.69
CA GLN A 315 17.39 -3.54 -11.08
C GLN A 315 18.91 -3.45 -11.27
N THR A 316 19.53 -4.47 -11.86
CA THR A 316 20.96 -4.54 -12.15
C THR A 316 21.31 -4.27 -13.62
N SER A 317 20.36 -4.51 -14.49
CA SER A 317 20.34 -4.16 -15.92
C SER A 317 18.90 -4.31 -16.41
N PRO A 318 18.53 -3.81 -17.60
CA PRO A 318 17.17 -3.95 -18.12
C PRO A 318 16.64 -5.37 -17.98
N TRP A 319 15.49 -5.50 -17.34
CA TRP A 319 14.81 -6.77 -17.05
C TRP A 319 15.66 -7.80 -16.28
N LYS A 320 16.57 -7.34 -15.40
CA LYS A 320 17.33 -8.18 -14.49
C LYS A 320 17.32 -7.59 -13.08
N TYR A 321 16.86 -8.38 -12.13
CA TYR A 321 16.70 -7.98 -10.75
C TYR A 321 17.51 -8.85 -9.80
N GLU A 322 17.99 -8.24 -8.73
CA GLU A 322 18.63 -8.87 -7.57
C GLU A 322 17.77 -8.60 -6.33
N GLU A 323 17.47 -9.64 -5.58
CA GLU A 323 16.74 -9.49 -4.32
C GLU A 323 17.68 -9.05 -3.21
N ILE A 324 17.39 -7.93 -2.58
CA ILE A 324 18.27 -7.28 -1.60
C ILE A 324 17.58 -6.94 -0.26
N ALA A 325 16.33 -7.36 -0.01
CA ALA A 325 15.57 -6.95 1.17
C ALA A 325 16.30 -7.23 2.49
N LEU A 326 17.01 -8.37 2.60
CA LEU A 326 17.76 -8.71 3.80
C LEU A 326 18.91 -7.72 4.06
N THR A 327 19.64 -7.35 3.02
CA THR A 327 20.77 -6.41 3.13
C THR A 327 20.32 -4.97 3.26
N SER A 328 19.14 -4.66 2.73
CA SER A 328 18.51 -3.33 2.83
C SER A 328 17.78 -3.11 4.16
N GLY A 329 17.50 -4.16 4.93
CA GLY A 329 16.86 -4.05 6.24
C GLY A 329 15.33 -4.07 6.22
N VAL A 330 14.68 -4.46 5.11
CA VAL A 330 13.20 -4.48 4.97
C VAL A 330 12.60 -5.88 4.93
N ALA A 331 13.43 -6.95 4.93
CA ALA A 331 12.95 -8.33 4.86
C ALA A 331 12.15 -8.78 6.09
N PHE A 332 12.46 -8.22 7.26
CA PHE A 332 11.93 -8.59 8.57
C PHE A 332 11.69 -7.35 9.40
N ASN A 333 10.90 -7.47 10.49
CA ASN A 333 10.79 -6.41 11.48
C ASN A 333 12.11 -6.18 12.24
N GLY A 334 12.18 -5.15 13.06
CA GLY A 334 13.37 -4.81 13.84
C GLY A 334 13.81 -5.88 14.86
N GLN A 335 12.99 -6.91 15.09
CA GLN A 335 13.32 -8.09 15.91
C GLN A 335 13.83 -9.28 15.06
N GLY A 336 13.82 -9.16 13.74
CA GLY A 336 14.21 -10.21 12.80
C GLY A 336 13.16 -11.28 12.59
N GLU A 337 11.86 -10.94 12.76
CA GLU A 337 10.72 -11.83 12.58
C GLU A 337 10.00 -11.51 11.28
N THR A 338 9.40 -12.52 10.64
CA THR A 338 8.45 -12.32 9.53
C THR A 338 7.17 -11.69 10.06
N MET A 339 6.46 -10.99 9.20
CA MET A 339 5.21 -10.30 9.51
C MET A 339 4.13 -10.72 8.52
N GLY A 340 2.86 -10.66 8.94
CA GLY A 340 1.73 -10.76 8.02
C GLY A 340 1.54 -9.46 7.25
N SER A 341 2.50 -9.12 6.38
CA SER A 341 2.52 -7.84 5.68
C SER A 341 1.52 -7.84 4.52
N MET A 342 0.63 -6.84 4.48
CA MET A 342 -0.47 -6.76 3.52
C MET A 342 -0.44 -5.47 2.69
N GLY A 343 -0.87 -4.35 3.23
CA GLY A 343 -0.80 -3.06 2.53
C GLY A 343 0.57 -2.41 2.63
N VAL A 344 0.89 -1.57 1.66
CA VAL A 344 2.16 -0.80 1.59
C VAL A 344 1.85 0.68 1.42
N ALA A 345 2.52 1.52 2.20
CA ALA A 345 2.61 2.96 1.96
C ALA A 345 4.05 3.35 1.69
N CYS A 346 4.25 4.31 0.77
CA CYS A 346 5.54 4.86 0.41
C CYS A 346 5.46 6.39 0.45
N ALA A 347 6.25 7.02 1.31
CA ALA A 347 6.33 8.47 1.45
C ALA A 347 7.58 8.86 2.25
N ASP A 348 7.97 10.13 2.22
CA ASP A 348 9.03 10.69 3.07
C ASP A 348 8.42 11.12 4.41
N PHE A 349 8.25 10.15 5.35
CA PHE A 349 7.54 10.37 6.62
C PHE A 349 8.36 11.20 7.62
N ASP A 350 9.69 11.12 7.60
CA ASP A 350 10.57 11.86 8.51
C ASP A 350 11.15 13.15 7.89
N ARG A 351 10.82 13.41 6.63
CA ARG A 351 11.21 14.59 5.86
C ARG A 351 12.75 14.71 5.68
N ASN A 352 13.42 13.58 5.57
CA ASN A 352 14.85 13.53 5.28
C ASN A 352 15.17 13.62 3.78
N GLY A 353 14.14 13.58 2.91
CA GLY A 353 14.24 13.65 1.46
C GLY A 353 14.34 12.28 0.78
N LEU A 354 14.28 11.20 1.54
CA LEU A 354 14.28 9.82 1.03
C LEU A 354 12.89 9.20 1.23
N LEU A 355 12.54 8.25 0.37
CA LEU A 355 11.26 7.55 0.47
C LEU A 355 11.35 6.42 1.49
N ASP A 356 10.46 6.45 2.47
CA ASP A 356 10.29 5.40 3.48
C ASP A 356 9.25 4.38 3.02
N LEU A 357 9.25 3.22 3.67
CA LEU A 357 8.30 2.15 3.46
C LEU A 357 7.53 1.86 4.74
N LEU A 358 6.22 1.64 4.62
CA LEU A 358 5.39 1.19 5.72
C LEU A 358 4.57 -0.01 5.27
N THR A 359 4.52 -1.07 6.11
CA THR A 359 3.63 -2.21 5.91
C THR A 359 2.58 -2.29 7.01
N THR A 360 1.34 -2.61 6.62
CA THR A 360 0.31 -3.02 7.55
C THR A 360 0.41 -4.52 7.82
N ASN A 361 0.17 -4.92 9.06
CA ASN A 361 0.44 -6.28 9.49
C ASN A 361 -0.76 -6.91 10.23
N PHE A 362 -0.66 -8.21 10.50
CA PHE A 362 -1.68 -9.00 11.17
C PHE A 362 -1.79 -8.65 12.67
N SER A 363 -2.88 -9.10 13.33
CA SER A 363 -3.09 -8.91 14.77
C SER A 363 -1.93 -9.50 15.59
N HIS A 364 -1.64 -8.88 16.75
CA HIS A 364 -0.50 -9.15 17.63
C HIS A 364 0.88 -8.76 17.07
N GLU A 365 0.95 -8.36 15.82
CA GLU A 365 2.09 -7.70 15.20
C GLU A 365 1.84 -6.18 15.15
N SER A 366 2.89 -5.37 15.09
CA SER A 366 2.71 -3.94 14.78
C SER A 366 2.80 -3.73 13.28
N ASN A 367 2.10 -2.73 12.75
CA ASN A 367 2.50 -2.20 11.46
C ASN A 367 3.97 -1.81 11.51
N ALA A 368 4.71 -1.91 10.42
CA ALA A 368 6.14 -1.64 10.42
C ALA A 368 6.48 -0.42 9.56
N LEU A 369 7.23 0.52 10.15
CA LEU A 369 7.74 1.71 9.46
C LEU A 369 9.26 1.58 9.30
N PHE A 370 9.68 1.46 8.06
CA PHE A 370 11.08 1.37 7.66
C PHE A 370 11.54 2.72 7.12
N HIS A 371 12.23 3.51 7.96
CA HIS A 371 12.85 4.76 7.50
C HIS A 371 14.08 4.48 6.66
N GLN A 372 14.13 5.06 5.48
CA GLN A 372 15.33 5.03 4.64
C GLN A 372 16.36 6.03 5.18
N VAL A 373 17.51 5.51 5.64
CA VAL A 373 18.57 6.32 6.24
C VAL A 373 19.72 6.63 5.28
N SER A 374 19.81 5.89 4.19
CA SER A 374 20.73 6.11 3.07
C SER A 374 20.33 5.20 1.91
N ASN A 375 20.96 5.34 0.75
CA ASN A 375 20.67 4.53 -0.45
C ASN A 375 20.35 3.08 -0.12
N LEU A 376 19.11 2.66 -0.38
CA LEU A 376 18.58 1.31 -0.18
C LEU A 376 18.91 0.69 1.20
N THR A 377 19.07 1.54 2.22
CA THR A 377 19.30 1.09 3.61
C THR A 377 18.19 1.64 4.49
N PHE A 378 17.41 0.73 5.04
CA PHE A 378 16.24 1.02 5.85
C PHE A 378 16.42 0.52 7.28
N VAL A 379 15.74 1.18 8.21
CA VAL A 379 15.71 0.82 9.62
C VAL A 379 14.26 0.80 10.09
N ASP A 380 13.83 -0.30 10.68
CA ASP A 380 12.53 -0.35 11.35
C ASP A 380 12.57 0.52 12.62
N THR A 381 11.76 1.57 12.62
CA THR A 381 11.67 2.55 13.72
C THR A 381 10.37 2.43 14.51
N THR A 382 9.60 1.39 14.29
CA THR A 382 8.24 1.21 14.82
C THR A 382 8.22 1.04 16.33
N GLN A 383 9.18 0.31 16.89
CA GLN A 383 9.14 -0.11 18.30
C GLN A 383 9.01 1.06 19.28
N GLY A 384 8.00 0.99 20.15
CA GLY A 384 7.74 1.99 21.20
C GLY A 384 7.01 3.23 20.75
N THR A 385 6.70 3.36 19.46
CA THR A 385 5.91 4.48 18.91
C THR A 385 4.41 4.35 19.20
N ILE A 386 3.62 5.34 18.81
CA ILE A 386 2.16 5.26 18.84
C ILE A 386 1.65 4.18 17.89
N MET A 387 2.26 4.04 16.72
CA MET A 387 1.91 3.02 15.73
C MET A 387 2.07 1.61 16.30
N ASP A 388 3.18 1.32 16.97
CA ASP A 388 3.40 0.04 17.67
C ASP A 388 2.27 -0.29 18.65
N ARG A 389 1.85 0.69 19.43
CA ARG A 389 0.81 0.47 20.45
C ARG A 389 -0.59 0.33 19.88
N THR A 390 -0.94 1.09 18.85
CA THR A 390 -2.32 1.14 18.32
C THR A 390 -2.61 0.07 17.29
N SER A 391 -1.61 -0.43 16.56
CA SER A 391 -1.83 -1.43 15.51
C SER A 391 -1.87 -2.88 16.02
N ARG A 392 -1.18 -3.22 17.12
CA ARG A 392 -1.08 -4.62 17.61
C ARG A 392 -2.39 -5.33 17.89
N SER A 393 -3.45 -4.62 18.19
CA SER A 393 -4.78 -5.19 18.43
C SER A 393 -5.68 -5.23 17.20
N ARG A 394 -5.13 -4.90 16.04
CA ARG A 394 -5.88 -4.75 14.79
C ARG A 394 -5.19 -5.50 13.66
N VAL A 395 -5.95 -5.86 12.64
CA VAL A 395 -5.43 -6.34 11.37
C VAL A 395 -5.47 -5.16 10.41
N GLY A 396 -4.29 -4.75 9.92
CA GLY A 396 -4.16 -3.62 9.01
C GLY A 396 -4.23 -4.06 7.54
N TRP A 397 -4.94 -3.30 6.70
CA TRP A 397 -5.06 -3.53 5.26
C TRP A 397 -4.51 -2.32 4.49
N SER A 398 -5.35 -1.52 3.86
CA SER A 398 -4.86 -0.31 3.19
C SER A 398 -4.15 0.63 4.15
N ALA A 399 -2.97 1.11 3.74
CA ALA A 399 -2.23 2.20 4.38
C ALA A 399 -2.13 3.37 3.41
N ILE A 400 -2.78 4.49 3.73
CA ILE A 400 -2.83 5.67 2.86
C ILE A 400 -2.04 6.80 3.49
N PRO A 401 -0.88 7.18 2.90
CA PRO A 401 -0.18 8.39 3.28
C PRO A 401 -0.94 9.61 2.74
N ILE A 402 -1.30 10.54 3.60
CA ILE A 402 -2.11 11.73 3.28
C ILE A 402 -1.65 12.91 4.13
N ASP A 403 -1.58 14.12 3.59
CA ASP A 403 -1.38 15.36 4.36
C ASP A 403 -2.75 16.05 4.55
N ALA A 404 -3.54 15.50 5.49
CA ALA A 404 -4.97 15.83 5.62
C ALA A 404 -5.23 17.26 6.10
N ASP A 405 -4.33 17.87 6.88
CA ASP A 405 -4.44 19.27 7.32
C ASP A 405 -3.48 20.22 6.57
N CYS A 406 -2.81 19.70 5.55
CA CYS A 406 -1.86 20.42 4.69
C CYS A 406 -0.74 21.11 5.48
N ASP A 407 -0.30 20.51 6.60
CA ASP A 407 0.74 21.06 7.47
C ASP A 407 2.16 20.64 7.07
N ARG A 408 2.29 19.84 5.99
CA ARG A 408 3.53 19.29 5.40
C ARG A 408 4.09 18.07 6.10
N PHE A 409 3.44 17.57 7.14
CA PHE A 409 3.72 16.25 7.68
C PHE A 409 2.74 15.25 7.10
N ILE A 410 3.25 14.11 6.70
CA ILE A 410 2.39 13.05 6.14
C ILE A 410 1.68 12.33 7.27
N ASP A 411 0.35 12.37 7.27
CA ASP A 411 -0.53 11.59 8.11
C ASP A 411 -0.68 10.17 7.55
N LEU A 412 -1.25 9.27 8.34
CA LEU A 412 -1.46 7.89 7.93
C LEU A 412 -2.87 7.42 8.27
N PHE A 413 -3.66 7.09 7.25
CA PHE A 413 -4.88 6.32 7.42
C PHE A 413 -4.58 4.84 7.27
N VAL A 414 -5.14 3.98 8.15
CA VAL A 414 -5.08 2.52 8.05
C VAL A 414 -6.48 1.93 8.14
N ALA A 415 -6.90 1.25 7.07
CA ALA A 415 -8.12 0.46 7.06
C ALA A 415 -7.93 -0.81 7.91
N ASN A 416 -8.82 -1.07 8.88
CA ASN A 416 -8.73 -2.21 9.78
C ASN A 416 -9.97 -3.09 9.73
N GLY A 417 -9.76 -4.41 9.93
CA GLY A 417 -10.83 -5.41 10.00
C GLY A 417 -10.24 -6.82 10.06
N HIS A 418 -10.70 -7.68 10.96
CA HIS A 418 -10.16 -9.03 11.09
C HIS A 418 -10.58 -9.93 9.91
N VAL A 419 -9.80 -10.98 9.62
CA VAL A 419 -10.05 -11.92 8.52
C VAL A 419 -11.21 -12.89 8.79
N THR A 420 -11.50 -13.16 10.06
CA THR A 420 -12.54 -14.10 10.48
C THR A 420 -13.05 -13.76 11.87
N GLN A 421 -14.26 -14.20 12.21
CA GLN A 421 -14.79 -14.05 13.55
C GLN A 421 -14.07 -15.03 14.50
N MET A 422 -13.36 -14.49 15.47
CA MET A 422 -12.65 -15.25 16.49
C MET A 422 -13.31 -15.02 17.86
N PRO A 423 -13.30 -16.03 18.76
CA PRO A 423 -13.86 -15.85 20.13
C PRO A 423 -13.12 -14.80 20.97
N SER A 424 -11.87 -14.49 20.62
CA SER A 424 -10.97 -13.62 21.38
C SER A 424 -10.70 -12.28 20.71
N GLU A 425 -11.16 -12.07 19.49
CA GLU A 425 -10.86 -10.88 18.69
C GLU A 425 -12.12 -10.39 17.97
N ASP A 426 -12.29 -9.08 17.93
CA ASP A 426 -13.41 -8.47 17.23
C ASP A 426 -13.19 -8.58 15.71
N TRP A 427 -14.19 -9.09 15.00
CA TRP A 427 -14.15 -9.19 13.54
C TRP A 427 -14.17 -7.82 12.89
N ALA A 428 -15.13 -6.96 13.27
CA ALA A 428 -15.13 -5.55 12.87
C ALA A 428 -14.17 -4.76 13.77
N GLN A 429 -13.31 -3.93 13.19
CA GLN A 429 -12.29 -3.17 13.90
C GLN A 429 -12.34 -1.69 13.53
N GLN A 430 -11.97 -0.82 14.46
CA GLN A 430 -11.84 0.61 14.17
C GLN A 430 -10.63 0.84 13.27
N SER A 431 -10.83 1.58 12.18
CA SER A 431 -9.72 2.08 11.36
C SER A 431 -8.91 3.12 12.11
N SER A 432 -7.64 3.25 11.76
CA SER A 432 -6.71 4.15 12.44
C SER A 432 -6.45 5.39 11.60
N LEU A 433 -6.38 6.55 12.25
CA LEU A 433 -5.82 7.75 11.67
C LEU A 433 -4.72 8.27 12.60
N LEU A 434 -3.50 8.35 12.08
CA LEU A 434 -2.34 8.87 12.79
C LEU A 434 -1.94 10.19 12.14
N ARG A 435 -1.81 11.23 12.95
CA ARG A 435 -1.33 12.54 12.49
C ARG A 435 0.19 12.55 12.47
N GLY A 436 0.77 12.98 11.36
CA GLY A 436 2.20 13.23 11.24
C GLY A 436 2.65 14.45 12.05
N CYS A 437 3.84 14.40 12.62
CA CYS A 437 4.44 15.52 13.34
C CYS A 437 5.98 15.39 13.35
N SER A 438 6.68 16.41 13.87
CA SER A 438 8.15 16.42 13.92
C SER A 438 8.78 15.27 14.73
N GLU A 439 8.01 14.59 15.57
CA GLU A 439 8.46 13.49 16.42
C GLU A 439 7.96 12.12 15.93
N GLY A 440 7.42 12.04 14.70
CA GLY A 440 6.80 10.87 14.12
C GLY A 440 5.29 11.01 14.03
N PHE A 441 4.53 10.13 14.69
CA PHE A 441 3.06 10.13 14.63
C PHE A 441 2.43 10.34 16.00
N GLU A 442 1.25 10.96 16.01
CA GLU A 442 0.32 11.00 17.13
C GLU A 442 -1.06 10.47 16.71
N GLU A 443 -1.88 9.97 17.63
CA GLU A 443 -3.21 9.47 17.33
C GLU A 443 -4.17 10.64 17.08
N ALA A 444 -4.83 10.67 15.91
CA ALA A 444 -5.87 11.64 15.58
C ALA A 444 -7.19 11.22 16.26
N ARG A 445 -7.38 11.63 17.53
CA ARG A 445 -8.53 11.24 18.33
C ARG A 445 -9.74 12.01 17.85
N ASP A 446 -10.41 12.56 17.58
CA ASP A 446 -11.57 13.33 17.12
C ASP A 446 -11.67 13.42 15.58
N ALA A 447 -11.16 12.39 14.89
CA ALA A 447 -11.13 12.35 13.43
C ALA A 447 -12.52 12.25 12.77
N GLY A 448 -13.58 12.09 13.55
CA GLY A 448 -14.96 11.98 13.07
C GLY A 448 -15.65 10.68 13.50
N ARG A 449 -16.96 10.68 13.49
CA ARG A 449 -17.77 9.56 14.02
C ARG A 449 -17.54 8.21 13.35
N TRP A 450 -17.13 8.24 12.08
CA TRP A 450 -16.85 7.01 11.35
C TRP A 450 -15.69 6.24 11.99
N PHE A 451 -14.68 6.93 12.50
CA PHE A 451 -13.54 6.32 13.20
C PHE A 451 -13.87 5.77 14.59
N ASP A 452 -14.99 6.20 15.18
CA ASP A 452 -15.46 5.67 16.46
C ASP A 452 -16.16 4.30 16.34
N ALA A 453 -16.55 3.92 15.12
CA ALA A 453 -17.24 2.66 14.85
C ALA A 453 -16.29 1.60 14.29
N PRO A 454 -16.54 0.31 14.60
CA PRO A 454 -15.79 -0.80 14.02
C PRO A 454 -16.35 -1.18 12.63
N TRP A 455 -15.46 -1.52 11.70
CA TRP A 455 -15.76 -1.88 10.31
C TRP A 455 -15.00 -3.13 9.87
N HIS A 456 -15.45 -3.76 8.78
CA HIS A 456 -14.69 -4.77 8.04
C HIS A 456 -14.01 -4.09 6.85
N ALA A 457 -13.12 -3.14 7.12
CA ALA A 457 -12.46 -2.37 6.07
C ALA A 457 -11.34 -3.16 5.39
N ARG A 458 -11.10 -2.89 4.10
CA ARG A 458 -10.07 -3.52 3.27
C ARG A 458 -9.35 -2.51 2.40
N GLY A 459 -9.72 -2.41 1.14
CA GLY A 459 -9.15 -1.44 0.20
C GLY A 459 -9.57 -0.02 0.53
N ALA A 460 -8.68 0.93 0.30
CA ALA A 460 -8.99 2.35 0.37
C ALA A 460 -8.14 3.15 -0.60
N CYS A 461 -8.63 4.30 -1.03
CA CYS A 461 -7.86 5.25 -1.82
C CYS A 461 -8.13 6.70 -1.40
N GLN A 462 -7.22 7.60 -1.77
CA GLN A 462 -7.37 9.04 -1.61
C GLN A 462 -7.76 9.70 -2.93
N VAL A 463 -8.69 10.66 -2.86
CA VAL A 463 -9.18 11.43 -3.99
C VAL A 463 -9.93 12.66 -3.48
N ASP A 464 -9.81 13.80 -4.15
CA ASP A 464 -10.64 14.98 -3.87
C ASP A 464 -12.03 14.79 -4.53
N LEU A 465 -13.05 14.43 -3.71
CA LEU A 465 -14.39 14.09 -4.20
C LEU A 465 -15.30 15.30 -4.42
N ASN A 466 -14.91 16.46 -3.90
CA ASN A 466 -15.76 17.65 -3.84
C ASN A 466 -15.11 18.90 -4.42
N ASP A 467 -13.91 18.78 -5.02
CA ASP A 467 -13.11 19.84 -5.63
C ASP A 467 -12.75 20.98 -4.66
N ASP A 468 -12.60 20.67 -3.36
CA ASP A 468 -12.19 21.66 -2.37
C ASP A 468 -10.65 21.73 -2.22
N GLY A 469 -9.93 20.86 -2.88
CA GLY A 469 -8.47 20.77 -2.91
C GLY A 469 -7.90 20.04 -1.69
N LEU A 470 -8.70 19.32 -0.92
CA LEU A 470 -8.28 18.40 0.12
C LEU A 470 -8.49 16.96 -0.35
N ASP A 471 -7.59 16.10 0.02
CA ASP A 471 -7.77 14.67 -0.25
C ASP A 471 -8.80 14.08 0.72
N ASP A 472 -9.83 13.46 0.16
CA ASP A 472 -10.83 12.64 0.84
C ASP A 472 -10.41 11.18 0.82
N LEU A 473 -11.15 10.30 1.50
CA LEU A 473 -10.91 8.86 1.53
C LEU A 473 -12.15 8.10 1.04
N VAL A 474 -11.92 7.10 0.20
CA VAL A 474 -12.94 6.10 -0.16
C VAL A 474 -12.49 4.75 0.38
N VAL A 475 -13.37 4.07 1.13
CA VAL A 475 -13.05 2.82 1.82
C VAL A 475 -14.01 1.72 1.40
N SER A 476 -13.47 0.62 0.86
CA SER A 476 -14.22 -0.59 0.56
C SER A 476 -14.45 -1.40 1.85
N LEU A 477 -15.70 -1.78 2.09
CA LEU A 477 -16.13 -2.51 3.28
C LEU A 477 -16.77 -3.85 2.89
N ILE A 478 -16.54 -4.89 3.70
CA ILE A 478 -17.22 -6.18 3.54
C ILE A 478 -18.60 -6.09 4.20
N ASP A 479 -19.63 -6.57 3.50
CA ASP A 479 -21.02 -6.67 3.96
C ASP A 479 -21.71 -5.35 4.39
N THR A 480 -21.08 -4.22 4.10
CA THR A 480 -21.64 -2.88 4.33
C THR A 480 -21.28 -1.96 3.17
N PRO A 481 -22.11 -0.94 2.87
CA PRO A 481 -21.80 0.01 1.80
C PRO A 481 -20.44 0.68 2.00
N ALA A 482 -19.70 0.88 0.89
CA ALA A 482 -18.44 1.59 0.90
C ALA A 482 -18.61 2.99 1.50
N ALA A 483 -17.61 3.45 2.23
CA ALA A 483 -17.62 4.76 2.87
C ALA A 483 -16.88 5.79 2.00
N LEU A 484 -17.51 6.95 1.80
CA LEU A 484 -16.91 8.15 1.23
C LEU A 484 -16.72 9.15 2.39
N LEU A 485 -15.48 9.39 2.76
CA LEU A 485 -15.10 10.19 3.93
C LEU A 485 -14.52 11.52 3.48
N LEU A 486 -15.31 12.58 3.60
CA LEU A 486 -14.92 13.94 3.22
C LEU A 486 -13.98 14.54 4.25
N ASN A 487 -12.90 15.10 3.81
CA ASN A 487 -11.94 15.79 4.64
C ASN A 487 -12.46 17.19 5.04
N ASN A 488 -12.97 17.30 6.25
CA ASN A 488 -13.45 18.54 6.86
C ASN A 488 -12.49 19.04 7.95
N SER A 489 -11.18 18.88 7.72
CA SER A 489 -10.16 19.27 8.68
C SER A 489 -10.19 20.75 9.01
N LEU A 490 -9.86 21.09 10.26
CA LEU A 490 -9.84 22.45 10.76
C LEU A 490 -8.42 23.02 10.68
N ALA A 491 -8.33 24.35 10.52
CA ALA A 491 -7.04 25.06 10.46
C ALA A 491 -6.07 24.53 9.38
N VAL A 492 -6.62 24.20 8.22
CA VAL A 492 -5.87 23.64 7.09
C VAL A 492 -4.82 24.65 6.57
N GLY A 493 -3.61 24.13 6.28
CA GLY A 493 -2.52 24.89 5.67
C GLY A 493 -2.79 25.33 4.23
N ASN A 494 -1.88 26.12 3.69
CA ASN A 494 -1.89 26.43 2.26
C ASN A 494 -1.52 25.14 1.48
N ARG A 495 -1.99 25.04 0.24
CA ARG A 495 -1.75 23.87 -0.63
C ARG A 495 -1.75 24.23 -2.10
N ILE A 496 -1.26 23.35 -2.91
CA ILE A 496 -1.50 23.27 -4.36
C ILE A 496 -1.89 21.84 -4.72
N GLN A 497 -2.55 21.70 -5.86
CA GLN A 497 -2.71 20.42 -6.53
C GLN A 497 -1.88 20.40 -7.80
N LEU A 498 -1.25 19.25 -8.09
CA LEU A 498 -0.47 19.03 -9.31
C LEU A 498 -1.06 17.90 -10.12
N HIS A 499 -1.27 18.16 -11.40
CA HIS A 499 -1.50 17.16 -12.42
C HIS A 499 -0.23 17.08 -13.29
N LEU A 500 0.41 15.92 -13.36
CA LEU A 500 1.64 15.70 -14.12
C LEU A 500 1.34 14.97 -15.42
N ILE A 501 1.91 15.47 -16.53
CA ILE A 501 1.78 14.83 -17.84
C ILE A 501 3.15 14.56 -18.42
N GLY A 502 3.51 13.28 -18.55
CA GLY A 502 4.70 12.83 -19.24
C GLY A 502 4.59 13.05 -20.77
N THR A 503 5.70 13.28 -21.42
CA THR A 503 5.80 13.39 -22.88
C THR A 503 6.97 12.60 -23.45
N GLN A 504 7.89 12.17 -22.58
CA GLN A 504 9.04 11.32 -22.88
C GLN A 504 9.11 10.14 -21.92
N SER A 505 8.54 10.28 -20.73
CA SER A 505 8.19 9.21 -19.80
C SER A 505 6.72 8.87 -19.99
N CYS A 506 6.22 7.84 -19.28
CA CYS A 506 4.82 7.47 -19.29
C CYS A 506 3.91 8.68 -19.05
N ARG A 507 2.79 8.73 -19.77
CA ARG A 507 1.89 9.89 -19.77
C ARG A 507 1.32 10.19 -18.38
N SER A 508 0.96 9.18 -17.61
CA SER A 508 0.47 9.31 -16.24
C SER A 508 1.53 9.68 -15.21
N ALA A 509 2.82 9.83 -15.64
CA ALA A 509 3.94 10.25 -14.80
C ALA A 509 4.21 9.38 -13.56
N GLU A 510 3.81 8.10 -13.57
CA GLU A 510 4.10 7.14 -12.51
C GLU A 510 5.59 7.07 -12.18
N GLY A 511 5.93 7.04 -10.89
CA GLY A 511 7.33 7.02 -10.43
C GLY A 511 8.03 8.38 -10.38
N THR A 512 7.34 9.47 -10.75
CA THR A 512 7.92 10.82 -10.70
C THR A 512 8.15 11.25 -9.24
N LEU A 513 9.39 11.69 -8.91
CA LEU A 513 9.69 12.31 -7.63
C LEU A 513 9.52 13.84 -7.71
N ILE A 514 8.94 14.42 -6.66
CA ILE A 514 8.62 15.83 -6.58
C ILE A 514 9.26 16.43 -5.33
N GLU A 515 10.24 17.30 -5.51
CA GLU A 515 10.84 18.06 -4.42
C GLU A 515 10.18 19.44 -4.34
N VAL A 516 9.65 19.78 -3.19
CA VAL A 516 9.03 21.08 -2.91
C VAL A 516 9.91 21.86 -1.94
N GLU A 517 10.40 23.03 -2.33
CA GLU A 517 11.18 23.93 -1.48
C GLU A 517 10.37 25.19 -1.19
N THR A 518 10.16 25.48 0.10
CA THR A 518 9.47 26.66 0.61
C THR A 518 10.32 27.36 1.67
N ALA A 519 9.90 28.51 2.17
CA ALA A 519 10.56 29.20 3.28
C ALA A 519 10.69 28.33 4.55
N SER A 520 9.74 27.41 4.78
CA SER A 520 9.72 26.51 5.93
C SER A 520 10.54 25.21 5.73
N GLY A 521 11.17 25.02 4.57
CA GLY A 521 12.03 23.87 4.27
C GLY A 521 11.56 23.03 3.08
N LYS A 522 12.11 21.81 2.96
CA LYS A 522 11.86 20.90 1.86
C LYS A 522 10.93 19.76 2.24
N THR A 523 10.20 19.22 1.27
CA THR A 523 9.47 17.96 1.32
C THR A 523 9.67 17.22 0.00
N THR A 524 9.62 15.88 0.06
CA THR A 524 9.72 15.00 -1.09
C THR A 524 8.44 14.17 -1.21
N HIS A 525 7.91 14.07 -2.41
CA HIS A 525 6.70 13.32 -2.71
C HIS A 525 6.93 12.43 -3.92
N ILE A 526 6.11 11.38 -4.05
CA ILE A 526 6.14 10.48 -5.21
C ILE A 526 4.78 10.48 -5.90
N MET A 527 4.79 10.59 -7.22
CA MET A 527 3.62 10.31 -8.04
C MET A 527 3.50 8.80 -8.20
N THR A 528 2.52 8.21 -7.59
CA THR A 528 2.11 6.83 -7.81
C THR A 528 0.62 6.72 -7.62
N ARG A 529 -0.05 5.96 -8.49
CA ARG A 529 -1.48 5.67 -8.34
C ARG A 529 -1.73 4.43 -7.49
N ASN A 530 -0.71 3.62 -7.21
CA ASN A 530 -0.81 2.54 -6.23
C ASN A 530 -1.10 3.10 -4.85
N ALA A 531 -2.17 2.64 -4.22
CA ALA A 531 -2.61 3.09 -2.92
C ALA A 531 -2.83 1.92 -1.98
N GLY A 532 -2.06 1.89 -0.90
CA GLY A 532 -2.27 1.02 0.25
C GLY A 532 -2.36 -0.46 -0.10
N TYR A 533 -3.58 -0.95 -0.33
CA TYR A 533 -3.91 -2.36 -0.52
C TYR A 533 -5.00 -2.52 -1.58
N LEU A 534 -4.74 -3.29 -2.63
CA LEU A 534 -5.67 -3.62 -3.72
C LEU A 534 -6.28 -2.42 -4.47
N SER A 535 -5.80 -1.21 -4.24
CA SER A 535 -6.50 0.02 -4.59
C SER A 535 -5.65 0.98 -5.40
N SER A 536 -6.30 1.95 -6.05
CA SER A 536 -5.65 2.97 -6.86
C SER A 536 -6.19 4.36 -6.55
N LYS A 537 -5.31 5.33 -6.27
CA LYS A 537 -5.69 6.71 -5.97
C LYS A 537 -5.83 7.57 -7.22
N SER A 538 -6.28 8.81 -7.04
CA SER A 538 -6.37 9.79 -8.12
C SER A 538 -5.01 10.12 -8.75
N SER A 539 -5.03 10.62 -10.00
CA SER A 539 -3.85 11.10 -10.73
C SER A 539 -3.39 12.50 -10.31
N VAL A 540 -4.08 13.14 -9.36
CA VAL A 540 -3.73 14.46 -8.81
C VAL A 540 -2.98 14.29 -7.50
N ILE A 541 -1.92 15.07 -7.30
CA ILE A 541 -1.17 15.12 -6.05
C ILE A 541 -1.49 16.43 -5.33
N THR A 542 -1.97 16.34 -4.10
CA THR A 542 -2.11 17.46 -3.20
C THR A 542 -0.80 17.66 -2.42
N LEU A 543 -0.25 18.87 -2.46
CA LEU A 543 0.98 19.25 -1.77
C LEU A 543 0.66 20.29 -0.71
N GLY A 544 0.74 19.90 0.57
CA GLY A 544 0.61 20.80 1.71
C GLY A 544 1.82 21.74 1.82
N LEU A 545 1.56 22.98 2.16
CA LEU A 545 2.58 24.04 2.29
C LEU A 545 2.60 24.65 3.70
N GLY A 546 1.73 24.20 4.60
CA GLY A 546 1.57 24.77 5.93
C GLY A 546 1.22 26.26 5.88
N ALA A 547 2.03 27.09 6.53
CA ALA A 547 1.85 28.54 6.53
C ALA A 547 2.39 29.25 5.27
N ASP A 548 3.18 28.55 4.45
CA ASP A 548 3.81 29.16 3.28
C ASP A 548 2.80 29.36 2.15
N LYS A 549 2.85 30.54 1.52
CA LYS A 549 1.95 30.92 0.42
C LYS A 549 2.56 30.74 -0.95
N THR A 550 3.81 30.31 -1.00
CA THR A 550 4.58 30.22 -2.23
C THR A 550 5.55 29.05 -2.13
N ILE A 551 5.63 28.26 -3.16
CA ILE A 551 6.75 27.34 -3.41
C ILE A 551 7.85 28.18 -4.06
N ASP A 552 9.03 28.21 -3.43
CA ASP A 552 10.19 28.92 -3.98
C ASP A 552 10.78 28.17 -5.17
N ARG A 553 10.81 26.83 -5.06
CA ARG A 553 11.27 25.94 -6.11
C ARG A 553 10.49 24.62 -6.07
N LEU A 554 9.97 24.22 -7.21
CA LEU A 554 9.40 22.89 -7.48
C LEU A 554 10.34 22.17 -8.45
N ARG A 555 10.92 21.06 -8.02
CA ARG A 555 11.77 20.21 -8.86
C ARG A 555 11.07 18.88 -9.10
N ILE A 556 10.91 18.53 -10.36
CA ILE A 556 10.29 17.31 -10.84
C ILE A 556 11.37 16.40 -11.41
N HIS A 557 11.55 15.22 -10.85
CA HIS A 557 12.41 14.16 -11.37
C HIS A 557 11.52 13.17 -12.10
N TRP A 558 11.49 13.29 -13.41
CA TRP A 558 10.71 12.41 -14.27
C TRP A 558 11.36 11.03 -14.39
N PRO A 559 10.59 9.93 -14.54
CA PRO A 559 11.13 8.63 -14.93
C PRO A 559 12.05 8.76 -16.16
N GLY A 560 13.13 7.95 -16.21
CA GLY A 560 14.15 8.09 -17.24
C GLY A 560 15.17 9.22 -16.99
N GLY A 561 15.12 9.91 -15.81
CA GLY A 561 16.17 10.80 -15.30
C GLY A 561 16.11 12.25 -15.76
N ALA A 562 15.07 12.67 -16.50
CA ALA A 562 14.89 14.09 -16.84
C ALA A 562 14.50 14.91 -15.59
N ILE A 563 15.10 16.09 -15.40
CA ILE A 563 14.80 17.00 -14.28
C ILE A 563 14.22 18.29 -14.84
N GLN A 564 13.13 18.75 -14.21
CA GLN A 564 12.46 20.01 -14.55
C GLN A 564 12.31 20.88 -13.29
N ASP A 565 12.88 22.09 -13.32
CA ASP A 565 12.78 23.06 -12.24
C ASP A 565 11.74 24.14 -12.60
N LEU A 566 10.83 24.40 -11.68
CA LEU A 566 9.78 25.40 -11.79
C LEU A 566 9.74 26.29 -10.53
N GLY A 567 9.21 27.48 -10.65
CA GLY A 567 8.96 28.37 -9.51
C GLY A 567 9.34 29.81 -9.80
N PRO A 568 8.95 30.75 -8.91
CA PRO A 568 8.08 30.55 -7.76
C PRO A 568 6.60 30.29 -8.13
N ILE A 569 5.88 29.51 -7.30
CA ILE A 569 4.50 29.07 -7.55
C ILE A 569 3.61 29.48 -6.36
N ALA A 570 2.49 30.17 -6.64
CA ALA A 570 1.56 30.61 -5.60
C ALA A 570 0.66 29.44 -5.14
N SER A 571 0.34 29.41 -3.84
CA SER A 571 -0.62 28.45 -3.26
C SER A 571 -2.07 28.71 -3.67
N GLY A 572 -2.95 27.75 -3.38
CA GLY A 572 -4.41 27.86 -3.52
C GLY A 572 -4.92 27.67 -4.94
N LYS A 573 -4.19 26.88 -5.75
CA LYS A 573 -4.58 26.56 -7.14
C LYS A 573 -4.19 25.14 -7.50
N SER A 574 -4.87 24.61 -8.53
CA SER A 574 -4.45 23.42 -9.26
C SER A 574 -3.60 23.84 -10.46
N TYR A 575 -2.55 23.06 -10.74
CA TYR A 575 -1.60 23.31 -11.82
C TYR A 575 -1.31 22.04 -12.60
N THR A 576 -1.25 22.16 -13.93
CA THR A 576 -0.74 21.10 -14.79
C THR A 576 0.71 21.36 -15.15
N VAL A 577 1.57 20.38 -14.90
CA VAL A 577 2.98 20.36 -15.33
C VAL A 577 3.13 19.39 -16.48
N ILE A 578 3.57 19.89 -17.63
CA ILE A 578 3.86 19.04 -18.79
C ILE A 578 5.38 18.88 -18.89
N GLN A 579 5.85 17.63 -18.99
CA GLN A 579 7.27 17.31 -19.10
C GLN A 579 7.94 18.09 -20.26
N GLY A 580 9.07 18.72 -19.93
CA GLY A 580 9.86 19.51 -20.89
C GLY A 580 9.28 20.89 -21.25
N ARG A 581 8.05 21.23 -20.81
CA ARG A 581 7.45 22.53 -21.04
C ARG A 581 7.79 23.49 -19.91
N GLN A 582 8.35 24.66 -20.25
CA GLN A 582 8.58 25.72 -19.28
C GLN A 582 7.27 26.40 -18.88
N GLY A 583 7.02 26.48 -17.55
CA GLY A 583 5.83 27.12 -16.97
C GLY A 583 4.67 26.13 -16.73
N LEU A 584 3.72 26.61 -15.93
CA LEU A 584 2.53 25.88 -15.49
C LEU A 584 1.33 26.23 -16.38
N VAL A 585 0.44 25.26 -16.54
CA VAL A 585 -0.89 25.49 -17.12
C VAL A 585 -1.90 25.51 -15.96
N ASN A 586 -2.74 26.57 -15.91
CA ASN A 586 -3.80 26.74 -14.91
C ASN A 586 -5.09 26.21 -15.49
#